data_f87e4f89a2d311e584cdb9d826c72ae8
#
_entry.id   f87e4f89a2d311e584cdb9d826c72ae8
#
_cell.length_a   1.000
_cell.length_b   1.000
_cell.length_c   1.000
_cell.angle_alpha   90.00
_cell.angle_beta   90.00
_cell.angle_gamma   90.00
#
_symmetry.space_group_name_H-M   'P 1'
#
loop_
_entity.id
_entity.type
_entity.pdbx_description
1 polymer ?
#
loop_
_entity_poly.entity_id
_entity_poly.type
_entity_poly.pdbx_seq_one_letter_code
_entity_poly.pdbx_strand_id
1 'polypeptide(L)'
;MEIKKVTDKAFRKYGAVIEGMDLSELLAWAKTTPAPDDVVYEPSIPEAEALPICEDLSRQVYGEMPIQIGYCNGKNHKNDTLEYHRGEELDVAVTDLIVVLGSRKDMDSLLSFDLANAEAFFVPAGTAIMLYSETLHYAPCSAGDGVFQCVIVLPRGTNYPSEKENIRKTAEDELLCMKNKWVLTHPDSGEPFYPGLKGEIIYV
;
A
#
# COMPACT_ATOMS: atom_id res chain seq x y z
N MET A 1 10.44 16.12 5.65
CA MET A 1 11.00 14.76 5.48
C MET A 1 11.81 14.70 4.19
N GLU A 2 12.95 13.99 4.17
CA GLU A 2 13.71 13.72 2.94
C GLU A 2 13.00 12.64 2.11
N ILE A 3 12.83 12.89 0.81
CA ILE A 3 12.25 11.91 -0.12
C ILE A 3 13.41 11.23 -0.86
N LYS A 4 13.59 9.93 -0.60
CA LYS A 4 14.59 9.07 -1.23
C LYS A 4 14.04 8.46 -2.53
N LYS A 5 14.88 7.75 -3.29
CA LYS A 5 14.43 6.99 -4.46
C LYS A 5 14.21 5.52 -4.08
N VAL A 6 13.28 4.83 -4.70
CA VAL A 6 13.10 3.36 -4.49
C VAL A 6 14.33 2.55 -4.93
N THR A 7 15.21 3.11 -5.73
CA THR A 7 16.51 2.50 -6.06
C THR A 7 17.56 2.66 -4.96
N ASP A 8 17.27 3.44 -3.92
CA ASP A 8 18.16 3.64 -2.79
C ASP A 8 18.28 2.35 -1.95
N LYS A 9 19.45 2.10 -1.40
CA LYS A 9 19.69 0.94 -0.53
C LYS A 9 18.73 0.91 0.68
N ALA A 10 18.31 2.08 1.16
CA ALA A 10 17.38 2.21 2.28
C ALA A 10 16.02 1.53 2.00
N PHE A 11 15.55 1.52 0.73
CA PHE A 11 14.29 0.89 0.35
C PHE A 11 14.26 -0.62 0.62
N ARG A 12 15.42 -1.30 0.61
CA ARG A 12 15.51 -2.76 0.86
C ARG A 12 15.01 -3.20 2.23
N LYS A 13 14.88 -2.28 3.17
CA LYS A 13 14.25 -2.54 4.47
C LYS A 13 12.74 -2.79 4.34
N TYR A 14 12.13 -2.20 3.33
CA TYR A 14 10.68 -2.12 3.15
C TYR A 14 10.17 -2.99 1.99
N GLY A 15 11.01 -3.19 0.99
CA GLY A 15 10.57 -3.87 -0.22
C GLY A 15 11.68 -4.06 -1.25
N ALA A 16 11.26 -4.38 -2.45
CA ALA A 16 12.12 -4.55 -3.62
C ALA A 16 11.46 -3.96 -4.86
N VAL A 17 12.26 -3.45 -5.80
CA VAL A 17 11.79 -3.13 -7.15
C VAL A 17 11.68 -4.44 -7.93
N ILE A 18 10.55 -4.65 -8.59
CA ILE A 18 10.31 -5.82 -9.45
C ILE A 18 10.66 -5.45 -10.88
N GLU A 19 11.59 -6.19 -11.45
CA GLU A 19 12.09 -5.99 -12.82
C GLU A 19 11.78 -7.19 -13.71
N GLY A 20 11.85 -6.99 -15.03
CA GLY A 20 11.77 -8.08 -16.03
C GLY A 20 10.36 -8.52 -16.39
N MET A 21 9.32 -7.82 -15.94
CA MET A 21 7.92 -8.07 -16.31
C MET A 21 7.43 -7.04 -17.31
N ASP A 22 6.66 -7.47 -18.31
CA ASP A 22 5.99 -6.56 -19.22
C ASP A 22 4.65 -6.08 -18.63
N LEU A 23 4.68 -4.89 -18.07
CA LEU A 23 3.52 -4.25 -17.43
C LEU A 23 2.72 -3.36 -18.39
N SER A 24 3.04 -3.34 -19.69
CA SER A 24 2.50 -2.39 -20.67
C SER A 24 0.97 -2.42 -20.76
N GLU A 25 0.36 -3.62 -20.85
CA GLU A 25 -1.10 -3.77 -20.91
C GLU A 25 -1.76 -3.37 -19.59
N LEU A 26 -1.18 -3.74 -18.45
CA LEU A 26 -1.67 -3.36 -17.13
C LEU A 26 -1.65 -1.84 -16.92
N LEU A 27 -0.55 -1.19 -17.31
CA LEU A 27 -0.41 0.26 -17.24
C LEU A 27 -1.38 0.97 -18.23
N ALA A 28 -1.59 0.41 -19.43
CA ALA A 28 -2.55 0.95 -20.39
C ALA A 28 -3.99 0.90 -19.84
N TRP A 29 -4.37 -0.24 -19.23
CA TRP A 29 -5.65 -0.39 -18.55
C TRP A 29 -5.77 0.59 -17.38
N ALA A 30 -4.79 0.65 -16.50
CA ALA A 30 -4.83 1.45 -15.29
C ALA A 30 -4.99 2.96 -15.56
N LYS A 31 -4.43 3.48 -16.67
CA LYS A 31 -4.63 4.87 -17.10
C LYS A 31 -6.10 5.20 -17.43
N THR A 32 -6.94 4.20 -17.66
CA THR A 32 -8.38 4.40 -17.92
C THR A 32 -9.22 4.41 -16.63
N THR A 33 -8.64 4.07 -15.48
CA THR A 33 -9.35 4.03 -14.20
C THR A 33 -9.61 5.44 -13.66
N PRO A 34 -10.72 5.64 -12.93
CA PRO A 34 -11.02 6.94 -12.31
C PRO A 34 -9.89 7.41 -11.38
N ALA A 35 -9.56 8.70 -11.46
CA ALA A 35 -8.60 9.34 -10.56
C ALA A 35 -9.15 10.71 -10.11
N PRO A 36 -10.12 10.72 -9.17
CA PRO A 36 -10.70 11.94 -8.63
C PRO A 36 -9.74 12.63 -7.64
N ASP A 37 -10.14 13.82 -7.15
CA ASP A 37 -9.37 14.51 -6.10
C ASP A 37 -9.39 13.73 -4.76
N ASP A 38 -10.50 13.06 -4.43
CA ASP A 38 -10.56 12.17 -3.27
C ASP A 38 -9.90 10.82 -3.58
N VAL A 39 -9.21 10.25 -2.59
CA VAL A 39 -8.59 8.93 -2.75
C VAL A 39 -9.68 7.86 -2.85
N VAL A 40 -9.62 7.07 -3.91
CA VAL A 40 -10.49 5.90 -4.14
C VAL A 40 -9.64 4.65 -4.20
N TYR A 41 -10.16 3.59 -3.58
CA TYR A 41 -9.54 2.27 -3.59
C TYR A 41 -10.56 1.20 -4.02
N GLU A 42 -10.19 0.43 -5.04
CA GLU A 42 -10.95 -0.72 -5.51
C GLU A 42 -10.09 -1.98 -5.41
N PRO A 43 -10.42 -2.93 -4.54
CA PRO A 43 -9.53 -4.03 -4.19
C PRO A 43 -9.36 -5.08 -5.30
N SER A 44 -10.32 -5.17 -6.22
CA SER A 44 -10.34 -6.22 -7.25
C SER A 44 -11.20 -5.78 -8.44
N ILE A 45 -10.62 -5.77 -9.62
CA ILE A 45 -11.28 -5.39 -10.86
C ILE A 45 -11.18 -6.55 -11.86
N PRO A 46 -12.32 -7.16 -12.26
CA PRO A 46 -12.30 -8.33 -13.15
C PRO A 46 -11.58 -8.10 -14.48
N GLU A 47 -11.65 -6.90 -15.04
CA GLU A 47 -10.98 -6.53 -16.28
C GLU A 47 -9.44 -6.56 -16.15
N ALA A 48 -8.92 -6.11 -15.01
CA ALA A 48 -7.48 -6.19 -14.71
C ALA A 48 -7.03 -7.63 -14.49
N GLU A 49 -7.83 -8.40 -13.76
CA GLU A 49 -7.54 -9.79 -13.45
C GLU A 49 -7.64 -10.73 -14.67
N ALA A 50 -8.33 -10.29 -15.74
CA ALA A 50 -8.40 -11.01 -17.01
C ALA A 50 -7.19 -10.75 -17.93
N LEU A 51 -6.32 -9.79 -17.60
CA LEU A 51 -5.11 -9.53 -18.37
C LEU A 51 -4.10 -10.69 -18.22
N PRO A 52 -3.37 -11.07 -19.27
CA PRO A 52 -2.36 -12.15 -19.22
C PRO A 52 -1.34 -11.97 -18.08
N ILE A 53 -0.94 -10.74 -17.81
CA ILE A 53 0.00 -10.40 -16.74
C ILE A 53 -0.46 -10.87 -15.35
N CYS A 54 -1.78 -11.06 -15.12
CA CYS A 54 -2.28 -11.55 -13.84
C CYS A 54 -1.76 -12.96 -13.54
N GLU A 55 -1.70 -13.85 -14.55
CA GLU A 55 -1.13 -15.19 -14.40
C GLU A 55 0.37 -15.12 -14.11
N ASP A 56 1.10 -14.26 -14.82
CA ASP A 56 2.54 -14.09 -14.60
C ASP A 56 2.85 -13.53 -13.21
N LEU A 57 2.09 -12.55 -12.74
CA LEU A 57 2.21 -12.02 -11.39
C LEU A 57 1.92 -13.10 -10.33
N SER A 58 0.84 -13.86 -10.50
CA SER A 58 0.53 -14.97 -9.59
C SER A 58 1.67 -15.99 -9.52
N ARG A 59 2.21 -16.41 -10.68
CA ARG A 59 3.25 -17.46 -10.74
C ARG A 59 4.62 -16.98 -10.29
N GLN A 60 5.07 -15.83 -10.80
CA GLN A 60 6.47 -15.40 -10.64
C GLN A 60 6.67 -14.57 -9.38
N VAL A 61 5.66 -13.79 -8.97
CA VAL A 61 5.76 -12.87 -7.84
C VAL A 61 5.14 -13.49 -6.58
N TYR A 62 4.01 -14.17 -6.71
CA TYR A 62 3.26 -14.71 -5.58
C TYR A 62 3.35 -16.25 -5.44
N GLY A 63 4.17 -16.92 -6.23
CA GLY A 63 4.40 -18.38 -6.10
C GLY A 63 3.13 -19.21 -6.26
N GLU A 64 2.31 -18.87 -7.25
CA GLU A 64 1.03 -19.52 -7.58
C GLU A 64 -0.10 -19.28 -6.54
N MET A 65 0.09 -18.37 -5.58
CA MET A 65 -1.00 -17.99 -4.69
C MET A 65 -2.07 -17.21 -5.46
N PRO A 66 -3.36 -17.39 -5.11
CA PRO A 66 -4.42 -16.58 -5.68
C PRO A 66 -4.24 -15.09 -5.33
N ILE A 67 -4.28 -14.25 -6.34
CA ILE A 67 -4.15 -12.79 -6.19
C ILE A 67 -5.42 -12.07 -6.66
N GLN A 68 -5.49 -10.80 -6.33
CA GLN A 68 -6.45 -9.84 -6.85
C GLN A 68 -5.70 -8.62 -7.37
N ILE A 69 -6.26 -7.96 -8.38
CA ILE A 69 -5.71 -6.73 -8.96
C ILE A 69 -6.77 -5.65 -8.88
N GLY A 70 -6.42 -4.58 -8.20
CA GLY A 70 -7.22 -3.37 -8.07
C GLY A 70 -6.42 -2.12 -8.29
N TYR A 71 -6.88 -1.00 -7.77
CA TYR A 71 -6.16 0.27 -7.85
C TYR A 71 -6.45 1.16 -6.63
N CYS A 72 -5.49 2.03 -6.35
CA CYS A 72 -5.62 3.15 -5.43
C CYS A 72 -5.24 4.43 -6.18
N ASN A 73 -6.20 5.33 -6.38
CA ASN A 73 -6.01 6.55 -7.15
C ASN A 73 -6.57 7.75 -6.39
N GLY A 74 -6.00 8.92 -6.63
CA GLY A 74 -6.54 10.14 -6.06
C GLY A 74 -5.48 11.21 -5.86
N LYS A 75 -5.78 12.19 -5.03
CA LYS A 75 -4.86 13.25 -4.63
C LYS A 75 -4.62 13.19 -3.13
N ASN A 76 -3.39 12.98 -2.73
CA ASN A 76 -3.00 12.86 -1.35
C ASN A 76 -1.61 13.47 -1.11
N HIS A 77 -1.45 14.23 -0.04
CA HIS A 77 -0.16 14.79 0.40
C HIS A 77 0.08 14.56 1.89
N LYS A 78 -0.80 13.78 2.54
CA LYS A 78 -0.78 13.54 3.97
C LYS A 78 -0.63 12.06 4.26
N ASN A 79 0.21 11.71 5.25
CA ASN A 79 0.28 10.37 5.79
C ASN A 79 0.09 10.42 7.31
N ASP A 80 -1.09 10.05 7.75
CA ASP A 80 -1.54 10.00 9.15
C ASP A 80 -2.18 8.65 9.49
N THR A 81 -2.07 7.70 8.59
CA THR A 81 -2.57 6.35 8.70
C THR A 81 -1.55 5.40 8.11
N LEU A 82 -1.33 4.28 8.76
CA LEU A 82 -0.49 3.18 8.26
C LEU A 82 -1.20 1.85 8.46
N GLU A 83 -0.99 0.94 7.53
CA GLU A 83 -1.53 -0.41 7.56
C GLU A 83 -0.47 -1.45 7.22
N TYR A 84 -0.79 -2.70 7.47
CA TYR A 84 -0.03 -3.84 6.99
C TYR A 84 -0.93 -5.03 6.72
N HIS A 85 -0.42 -5.94 5.91
CA HIS A 85 -1.06 -7.17 5.50
C HIS A 85 -0.20 -8.40 5.85
N ARG A 86 -0.84 -9.56 6.01
CA ARG A 86 -0.12 -10.84 6.02
C ARG A 86 -0.06 -11.36 4.58
N GLY A 87 1.08 -11.17 3.94
CA GLY A 87 1.38 -11.30 2.53
C GLY A 87 1.90 -9.96 2.00
N GLU A 88 2.65 -10.04 0.94
CA GLU A 88 3.27 -8.88 0.32
C GLU A 88 2.26 -8.15 -0.57
N GLU A 89 2.46 -6.84 -0.72
CA GLU A 89 1.70 -5.99 -1.63
C GLU A 89 2.59 -5.55 -2.78
N LEU A 90 2.10 -5.70 -4.01
CA LEU A 90 2.77 -5.17 -5.19
C LEU A 90 2.05 -3.91 -5.65
N ASP A 91 2.79 -2.81 -5.67
CA ASP A 91 2.35 -1.52 -6.18
C ASP A 91 2.97 -1.26 -7.54
N VAL A 92 2.13 -0.95 -8.54
CA VAL A 92 2.62 -0.52 -9.87
C VAL A 92 2.25 0.95 -10.08
N ALA A 93 3.24 1.81 -10.04
CA ALA A 93 3.07 3.25 -10.23
C ALA A 93 2.67 3.56 -11.68
N VAL A 94 1.45 4.05 -11.89
CA VAL A 94 0.96 4.49 -13.21
C VAL A 94 1.41 5.92 -13.49
N THR A 95 1.42 6.75 -12.45
CA THR A 95 2.02 8.10 -12.42
C THR A 95 3.19 8.10 -11.44
N ASP A 96 3.99 9.15 -11.46
CA ASP A 96 4.94 9.38 -10.37
C ASP A 96 4.18 9.49 -9.04
N LEU A 97 4.68 8.83 -8.00
CA LEU A 97 4.08 8.87 -6.67
C LEU A 97 5.14 8.77 -5.56
N ILE A 98 4.71 9.03 -4.34
CA ILE A 98 5.55 8.90 -3.14
C ILE A 98 4.86 7.92 -2.20
N VAL A 99 5.63 6.94 -1.69
CA VAL A 99 5.18 6.06 -0.61
C VAL A 99 5.88 6.45 0.69
N VAL A 100 5.10 6.53 1.78
CA VAL A 100 5.62 6.75 3.13
C VAL A 100 5.54 5.42 3.87
N LEU A 101 6.69 4.92 4.29
CA LEU A 101 6.86 3.55 4.77
C LEU A 101 7.43 3.52 6.19
N GLY A 102 6.90 2.62 7.00
CA GLY A 102 7.45 2.23 8.29
C GLY A 102 7.78 0.74 8.32
N SER A 103 8.42 0.28 9.37
CA SER A 103 8.64 -1.15 9.59
C SER A 103 7.98 -1.59 10.88
N ARG A 104 7.29 -2.72 10.86
CA ARG A 104 6.74 -3.35 12.08
C ARG A 104 7.83 -3.64 13.12
N LYS A 105 9.08 -3.82 12.67
CA LYS A 105 10.24 -4.03 13.56
C LYS A 105 10.61 -2.79 14.36
N ASP A 106 10.20 -1.61 13.90
CA ASP A 106 10.44 -0.33 14.59
C ASP A 106 9.24 0.13 15.42
N MET A 107 8.20 -0.69 15.53
CA MET A 107 7.07 -0.41 16.42
C MET A 107 7.52 -0.46 17.88
N ASP A 108 7.12 0.53 18.69
CA ASP A 108 7.40 0.56 20.13
C ASP A 108 6.69 -0.58 20.88
N SER A 109 5.53 -0.97 20.37
CA SER A 109 4.72 -2.10 20.81
C SER A 109 3.89 -2.62 19.63
N LEU A 110 3.14 -3.71 19.80
CA LEU A 110 2.24 -4.21 18.75
C LEU A 110 1.16 -3.19 18.34
N LEU A 111 0.96 -2.12 19.11
CA LEU A 111 -0.13 -1.16 18.93
C LEU A 111 0.36 0.26 18.65
N SER A 112 1.67 0.52 18.55
CA SER A 112 2.14 1.89 18.34
C SER A 112 3.39 1.99 17.49
N PHE A 113 3.41 3.03 16.64
CA PHE A 113 4.53 3.39 15.79
C PHE A 113 4.74 4.91 15.81
N ASP A 114 5.98 5.36 15.93
CA ASP A 114 6.35 6.78 15.84
C ASP A 114 6.62 7.15 14.38
N LEU A 115 5.86 8.11 13.85
CA LEU A 115 6.00 8.62 12.49
C LEU A 115 7.38 9.23 12.20
N ALA A 116 8.13 9.60 13.23
CA ALA A 116 9.53 10.03 13.08
C ALA A 116 10.44 8.91 12.54
N ASN A 117 10.04 7.63 12.66
CA ASN A 117 10.75 6.47 12.13
C ASN A 117 10.33 6.10 10.69
N ALA A 118 9.36 6.81 10.11
CA ALA A 118 8.93 6.58 8.73
C ALA A 118 9.90 7.23 7.74
N GLU A 119 10.00 6.63 6.57
CA GLU A 119 10.81 7.11 5.46
C GLU A 119 9.95 7.26 4.20
N ALA A 120 10.21 8.30 3.40
CA ALA A 120 9.49 8.54 2.15
C ALA A 120 10.34 8.16 0.94
N PHE A 121 9.69 7.54 -0.06
CA PHE A 121 10.35 7.10 -1.29
C PHE A 121 9.57 7.55 -2.52
N PHE A 122 10.26 8.16 -3.45
CA PHE A 122 9.75 8.49 -4.78
C PHE A 122 9.76 7.25 -5.66
N VAL A 123 8.62 6.93 -6.26
CA VAL A 123 8.40 5.83 -7.18
C VAL A 123 8.08 6.41 -8.56
N PRO A 124 8.97 6.29 -9.55
CA PRO A 124 8.70 6.77 -10.90
C PRO A 124 7.56 6.00 -11.57
N ALA A 125 6.81 6.67 -12.43
CA ALA A 125 5.81 6.03 -13.28
C ALA A 125 6.41 4.84 -14.06
N GLY A 126 5.64 3.75 -14.16
CA GLY A 126 6.07 2.49 -14.79
C GLY A 126 6.88 1.57 -13.88
N THR A 127 7.15 1.96 -12.63
CA THR A 127 7.90 1.14 -11.67
C THR A 127 6.96 0.25 -10.86
N ALA A 128 7.30 -1.03 -10.73
CA ALA A 128 6.65 -1.96 -9.82
C ALA A 128 7.52 -2.15 -8.57
N ILE A 129 6.93 -2.00 -7.39
CA ILE A 129 7.58 -2.24 -6.10
C ILE A 129 6.79 -3.28 -5.30
N MET A 130 7.50 -4.22 -4.72
CA MET A 130 6.97 -5.17 -3.76
C MET A 130 7.21 -4.64 -2.35
N LEU A 131 6.17 -4.42 -1.58
CA LEU A 131 6.24 -4.10 -0.16
C LEU A 131 6.16 -5.39 0.66
N TYR A 132 7.11 -5.59 1.57
CA TYR A 132 7.14 -6.78 2.41
C TYR A 132 6.00 -6.76 3.44
N SER A 133 5.55 -7.92 3.87
CA SER A 133 4.45 -8.08 4.85
C SER A 133 4.70 -7.40 6.22
N GLU A 134 5.95 -7.04 6.51
CA GLU A 134 6.33 -6.27 7.70
C GLU A 134 6.37 -4.75 7.46
N THR A 135 6.07 -4.31 6.24
CA THR A 135 6.10 -2.89 5.88
C THR A 135 4.78 -2.22 6.20
N LEU A 136 4.86 -1.21 7.06
CA LEU A 136 3.75 -0.30 7.31
C LEU A 136 3.67 0.67 6.14
N HIS A 137 2.51 0.78 5.52
CA HIS A 137 2.24 1.62 4.35
C HIS A 137 0.79 2.11 4.37
N TYR A 138 0.42 2.98 3.47
CA TYR A 138 -0.97 3.39 3.22
C TYR A 138 -1.10 3.92 1.79
N ALA A 139 -2.27 4.51 1.48
CA ALA A 139 -2.47 5.13 0.17
C ALA A 139 -1.28 6.01 -0.23
N PRO A 140 -0.75 5.89 -1.45
CA PRO A 140 0.34 6.72 -1.94
C PRO A 140 0.04 8.20 -1.84
N CYS A 141 1.11 9.00 -1.83
CA CYS A 141 1.01 10.45 -1.97
C CYS A 141 1.34 10.87 -3.41
N SER A 142 0.74 11.96 -3.84
CA SER A 142 1.03 12.60 -5.13
C SER A 142 2.47 13.13 -5.14
N ALA A 143 3.21 12.91 -6.22
CA ALA A 143 4.57 13.44 -6.38
C ALA A 143 4.61 14.92 -6.81
N GLY A 144 3.47 15.57 -6.93
CA GLY A 144 3.29 16.97 -7.32
C GLY A 144 1.83 17.37 -7.11
N ASP A 145 1.39 18.45 -7.71
CA ASP A 145 0.03 19.00 -7.52
C ASP A 145 -1.10 18.15 -8.15
N GLY A 146 -0.75 17.13 -8.93
CA GLY A 146 -1.69 16.25 -9.63
C GLY A 146 -2.19 15.09 -8.77
N VAL A 147 -3.01 14.25 -9.40
CA VAL A 147 -3.43 12.97 -8.82
C VAL A 147 -2.35 11.91 -8.99
N PHE A 148 -2.31 10.94 -8.09
CA PHE A 148 -1.57 9.71 -8.30
C PHE A 148 -2.50 8.61 -8.80
N GLN A 149 -1.95 7.66 -9.57
CA GLN A 149 -2.59 6.41 -9.95
C GLN A 149 -1.64 5.26 -9.65
N CYS A 150 -2.13 4.26 -8.95
CA CYS A 150 -1.37 3.07 -8.55
C CYS A 150 -2.21 1.81 -8.71
N VAL A 151 -1.68 0.81 -9.41
CA VAL A 151 -2.26 -0.54 -9.39
C VAL A 151 -1.81 -1.25 -8.12
N ILE A 152 -2.75 -1.89 -7.44
CA ILE A 152 -2.50 -2.63 -6.21
C ILE A 152 -2.77 -4.12 -6.47
N VAL A 153 -1.76 -4.96 -6.20
CA VAL A 153 -1.88 -6.41 -6.29
C VAL A 153 -1.65 -7.03 -4.91
N LEU A 154 -2.59 -7.83 -4.47
CA LEU A 154 -2.59 -8.44 -3.13
C LEU A 154 -3.03 -9.90 -3.17
N PRO A 155 -2.70 -10.69 -2.16
CA PRO A 155 -3.34 -11.99 -1.95
C PRO A 155 -4.87 -11.85 -1.92
N ARG A 156 -5.56 -12.73 -2.64
CA ARG A 156 -7.02 -12.66 -2.83
C ARG A 156 -7.76 -12.62 -1.50
N GLY A 157 -8.70 -11.70 -1.40
CA GLY A 157 -9.54 -11.48 -0.23
C GLY A 157 -9.02 -10.41 0.74
N THR A 158 -7.81 -9.89 0.54
CA THR A 158 -7.28 -8.76 1.33
C THR A 158 -8.14 -7.51 1.12
N ASN A 159 -8.36 -6.74 2.20
CA ASN A 159 -9.17 -5.50 2.20
C ASN A 159 -10.67 -5.67 1.93
N TYR A 160 -11.17 -6.90 1.93
CA TYR A 160 -12.62 -7.13 1.91
C TYR A 160 -13.22 -7.02 3.33
N PRO A 161 -14.53 -6.73 3.44
CA PRO A 161 -15.21 -6.79 4.72
C PRO A 161 -15.02 -8.14 5.41
N SER A 162 -14.83 -8.13 6.72
CA SER A 162 -14.77 -9.36 7.51
C SER A 162 -16.09 -10.12 7.44
N GLU A 163 -16.05 -11.42 7.17
CA GLU A 163 -17.24 -12.29 7.14
C GLU A 163 -17.71 -12.67 8.54
N LYS A 164 -16.86 -12.54 9.52
CA LYS A 164 -17.12 -12.91 10.92
C LYS A 164 -16.80 -11.74 11.82
N GLU A 165 -17.54 -11.67 12.92
CA GLU A 165 -17.20 -10.73 13.99
C GLU A 165 -15.76 -10.97 14.48
N ASN A 166 -14.98 -9.90 14.59
CA ASN A 166 -13.65 -9.98 15.14
C ASN A 166 -13.73 -10.23 16.66
N ILE A 167 -13.38 -11.44 17.07
CA ILE A 167 -13.26 -11.77 18.49
C ILE A 167 -11.86 -11.37 18.93
N ARG A 168 -11.73 -10.18 19.49
CA ARG A 168 -10.48 -9.64 20.01
C ARG A 168 -9.96 -10.51 21.15
N LYS A 169 -8.85 -11.23 20.91
CA LYS A 169 -8.19 -12.11 21.89
C LYS A 169 -6.76 -11.70 22.17
N THR A 170 -6.13 -11.04 21.22
CA THR A 170 -4.76 -10.54 21.33
C THR A 170 -4.75 -9.02 21.20
N ALA A 171 -3.69 -8.37 21.68
CA ALA A 171 -3.56 -6.92 21.52
C ALA A 171 -3.58 -6.50 20.05
N GLU A 172 -2.97 -7.28 19.15
CA GLU A 172 -2.92 -6.99 17.70
C GLU A 172 -4.31 -6.99 17.05
N ASP A 173 -5.27 -7.74 17.61
CA ASP A 173 -6.65 -7.80 17.09
C ASP A 173 -7.38 -6.45 17.18
N GLU A 174 -6.89 -5.52 18.01
CA GLU A 174 -7.41 -4.15 18.07
C GLU A 174 -7.18 -3.39 16.74
N LEU A 175 -6.15 -3.75 15.98
CA LEU A 175 -5.80 -3.13 14.72
C LEU A 175 -6.55 -3.75 13.53
N LEU A 176 -7.07 -4.99 13.66
CA LEU A 176 -7.71 -5.73 12.58
C LEU A 176 -9.08 -5.11 12.24
N CYS A 177 -9.17 -4.41 11.13
CA CYS A 177 -10.39 -3.73 10.71
C CYS A 177 -11.11 -4.40 9.53
N MET A 178 -10.38 -5.12 8.68
CA MET A 178 -10.90 -5.86 7.52
C MET A 178 -10.16 -7.19 7.36
N LYS A 179 -10.56 -8.03 6.40
CA LYS A 179 -9.80 -9.24 6.08
C LYS A 179 -8.36 -8.89 5.74
N ASN A 180 -7.42 -9.49 6.47
CA ASN A 180 -5.98 -9.34 6.25
C ASN A 180 -5.49 -7.88 6.31
N LYS A 181 -6.16 -7.00 7.06
CA LYS A 181 -5.87 -5.57 7.13
C LYS A 181 -5.82 -5.10 8.59
N TRP A 182 -4.64 -4.70 9.04
CA TRP A 182 -4.37 -4.09 10.34
C TRP A 182 -4.01 -2.63 10.14
N VAL A 183 -4.67 -1.73 10.85
CA VAL A 183 -4.55 -0.27 10.66
C VAL A 183 -4.22 0.43 11.95
N LEU A 184 -3.26 1.36 11.89
CA LEU A 184 -2.95 2.35 12.91
C LEU A 184 -3.19 3.75 12.32
N THR A 185 -3.78 4.63 13.09
CA THR A 185 -4.02 6.00 12.66
C THR A 185 -3.47 7.00 13.67
N HIS A 186 -3.20 8.22 13.24
CA HIS A 186 -2.88 9.32 14.16
C HIS A 186 -4.14 9.78 14.88
N PRO A 187 -4.07 10.14 16.18
CA PRO A 187 -5.25 10.62 16.91
C PRO A 187 -5.97 11.79 16.26
N ASP A 188 -5.24 12.64 15.54
CA ASP A 188 -5.77 13.82 14.86
C ASP A 188 -6.14 13.58 13.38
N SER A 189 -6.13 12.33 12.91
CA SER A 189 -6.49 11.99 11.52
C SER A 189 -7.97 12.18 11.22
N GLY A 190 -8.82 11.93 12.21
CA GLY A 190 -10.27 11.84 12.05
C GLY A 190 -10.76 10.47 11.60
N GLU A 191 -9.86 9.53 11.34
CA GLU A 191 -10.19 8.18 10.89
C GLU A 191 -10.67 7.29 12.05
N PRO A 192 -11.63 6.38 11.82
CA PRO A 192 -12.25 5.55 12.87
C PRO A 192 -11.42 4.31 13.25
N PHE A 193 -10.10 4.33 13.04
CA PHE A 193 -9.22 3.21 13.33
C PHE A 193 -8.47 3.41 14.65
N TYR A 194 -7.64 2.43 15.02
CA TYR A 194 -6.89 2.46 16.28
C TYR A 194 -5.85 3.59 16.28
N PRO A 195 -5.89 4.52 17.27
CA PRO A 195 -5.02 5.71 17.31
C PRO A 195 -3.60 5.39 17.82
N GLY A 196 -2.88 4.53 17.08
CA GLY A 196 -1.57 4.01 17.45
C GLY A 196 -0.36 4.75 16.88
N LEU A 197 -0.57 5.73 15.99
CA LEU A 197 0.52 6.54 15.45
C LEU A 197 0.85 7.70 16.38
N LYS A 198 2.15 7.96 16.55
CA LYS A 198 2.71 9.04 17.38
C LYS A 198 3.54 9.99 16.52
N GLY A 199 3.91 11.14 17.11
CA GLY A 199 4.73 12.15 16.45
C GLY A 199 3.90 13.13 15.63
N GLU A 200 4.50 13.78 14.65
CA GLU A 200 3.83 14.75 13.78
C GLU A 200 3.30 14.05 12.52
N ILE A 201 2.10 14.44 12.08
CA ILE A 201 1.54 13.99 10.80
C ILE A 201 2.52 14.39 9.67
N ILE A 202 2.79 13.42 8.78
CA ILE A 202 3.73 13.63 7.68
C ILE A 202 2.99 14.27 6.50
N TYR A 203 3.59 15.34 5.95
CA TYR A 203 3.18 15.96 4.69
C TYR A 203 4.33 15.88 3.69
N VAL A 204 4.02 15.50 2.44
CA VAL A 204 4.94 15.38 1.31
C VAL A 204 4.47 16.19 0.11
#